data_a6bc41f8885f43adf5347d439a0bfbcb
#
_entry.id   a6bc41f8885f43adf5347d439a0bfbcb
#
_cell.length_a   1.000
_cell.length_b   1.000
_cell.length_c   1.000
_cell.angle_alpha   90.00
_cell.angle_beta   90.00
_cell.angle_gamma   90.00
#
_symmetry.space_group_name_H-M   'P 1'
#
loop_
_entity.id
_entity.type
_entity.pdbx_description
1 polymer ?
#
loop_
_entity_poly.entity_id
_entity_poly.type
_entity_poly.pdbx_seq_one_letter_code
_entity_poly.pdbx_strand_id
1 'polypeptide(L)'
;MIRILKQSAAAMAVILAVAAPAAAQPIESDLVLITPVAKTLTDPSLAEFAKYAKERWNVTVKTSALAAGTPVAYGQIVEWKGRPQADIFWGGESALFDKLAEQKLLARLDLPKAVVDAVPASIGKPKPIPLKDPNGFWIGTVLEPYGLVYHPKLLARLGVPPPKDWDDLLDPKLKGNVAQCAPTRSSSSHATYEVILQRDGDAKGWEFLKRLGGNTGIFTARSRDVPSVVAKGEFAAGFAVPSYMAFEDRLSGFDIRFVAPKTAWITPEPIAVIAGAPHPKAARAFVEFMLTERGQKVAMERGVFPITPKYRVQGAPGSPAEMAVEFTGGIRSYFDTEVNNIYEDAVAQKRYEQVNAQFRKDIESVAEELKKKY
;
A
#
# COMPACT_ATOMS: atom_id res chain seq x y z
N MET A 1 29.76 72.30 55.89
CA MET A 1 28.50 71.49 55.65
C MET A 1 28.66 70.80 54.31
N ILE A 2 29.02 69.52 54.32
CA ILE A 2 29.23 68.72 53.12
C ILE A 2 28.17 67.59 53.15
N ARG A 3 27.26 67.60 52.19
CA ARG A 3 26.25 66.57 52.03
C ARG A 3 26.82 65.45 51.14
N ILE A 4 26.92 64.28 51.69
CA ILE A 4 27.30 63.03 51.00
C ILE A 4 26.03 62.45 50.35
N LEU A 5 26.00 62.38 49.02
CA LEU A 5 25.01 61.62 48.27
C LEU A 5 25.38 60.14 48.25
N LYS A 6 24.51 59.28 48.80
CA LYS A 6 24.63 57.86 48.63
C LYS A 6 23.90 57.48 47.34
N GLN A 7 24.65 56.96 46.38
CA GLN A 7 24.15 56.31 45.18
C GLN A 7 23.88 54.84 45.51
N SER A 8 22.59 54.41 45.41
CA SER A 8 22.20 53.01 45.51
C SER A 8 22.21 52.43 44.12
N ALA A 9 23.10 51.51 43.83
CA ALA A 9 23.08 50.70 42.60
C ALA A 9 22.11 49.52 42.77
N ALA A 10 21.00 49.53 42.03
CA ALA A 10 20.10 48.41 41.92
C ALA A 10 20.59 47.43 40.87
N ALA A 11 21.07 46.26 41.30
CA ALA A 11 21.45 45.17 40.41
C ALA A 11 20.20 44.49 39.91
N MET A 12 19.94 44.61 38.60
CA MET A 12 18.85 43.95 37.89
C MET A 12 19.29 42.52 37.52
N ALA A 13 18.85 41.53 38.28
CA ALA A 13 19.07 40.13 37.97
C ALA A 13 18.14 39.70 36.80
N VAL A 14 18.71 39.52 35.61
CA VAL A 14 18.04 38.94 34.46
C VAL A 14 17.95 37.42 34.69
N ILE A 15 16.80 36.93 35.07
CA ILE A 15 16.51 35.49 35.13
C ILE A 15 16.28 35.04 33.69
N LEU A 16 17.28 34.37 33.08
CA LEU A 16 17.09 33.60 31.86
C LEU A 16 16.24 32.36 32.21
N ALA A 17 14.95 32.42 31.91
CA ALA A 17 14.10 31.25 31.91
C ALA A 17 14.53 30.34 30.75
N VAL A 18 15.31 29.31 31.04
CA VAL A 18 15.57 28.22 30.11
C VAL A 18 14.22 27.48 29.95
N ALA A 19 13.56 27.71 28.82
CA ALA A 19 12.36 26.96 28.47
C ALA A 19 12.75 25.48 28.38
N ALA A 20 12.35 24.67 29.36
CA ALA A 20 12.45 23.22 29.27
C ALA A 20 11.68 22.77 28.03
N PRO A 21 12.22 21.83 27.21
CA PRO A 21 11.48 21.29 26.08
C PRO A 21 10.16 20.70 26.62
N ALA A 22 9.06 21.15 26.06
CA ALA A 22 7.73 20.63 26.42
C ALA A 22 7.78 19.11 26.27
N ALA A 23 7.66 18.39 27.38
CA ALA A 23 7.61 16.92 27.36
C ALA A 23 6.45 16.52 26.43
N ALA A 24 6.78 15.74 25.39
CA ALA A 24 5.77 15.22 24.48
C ALA A 24 4.69 14.47 25.29
N GLN A 25 3.42 14.78 25.07
CA GLN A 25 2.34 14.13 25.81
C GLN A 25 2.39 12.60 25.57
N PRO A 26 2.25 11.78 26.62
CA PRO A 26 2.32 10.32 26.48
C PRO A 26 1.22 9.82 25.55
N ILE A 27 1.58 8.83 24.73
CA ILE A 27 0.64 8.07 23.90
C ILE A 27 0.11 6.86 24.66
N GLU A 28 -0.91 6.17 24.13
CA GLU A 28 -1.40 4.93 24.72
C GLU A 28 -0.38 3.79 24.53
N SER A 29 -0.50 2.75 25.38
CA SER A 29 0.40 1.58 25.42
C SER A 29 0.00 0.45 24.48
N ASP A 30 -1.05 0.62 23.71
CA ASP A 30 -1.56 -0.40 22.78
C ASP A 30 -1.83 0.25 21.41
N LEU A 31 -1.68 -0.57 20.35
CA LEU A 31 -1.98 -0.17 18.97
C LEU A 31 -2.44 -1.39 18.18
N VAL A 32 -3.61 -1.31 17.60
CA VAL A 32 -4.21 -2.38 16.79
C VAL A 32 -4.45 -1.89 15.37
N LEU A 33 -3.90 -2.59 14.39
CA LEU A 33 -4.16 -2.35 12.98
C LEU A 33 -5.18 -3.34 12.43
N ILE A 34 -5.97 -2.92 11.44
CA ILE A 34 -6.63 -3.82 10.48
C ILE A 34 -6.05 -3.55 9.10
N THR A 35 -5.59 -4.60 8.38
CA THR A 35 -4.74 -4.38 7.22
C THR A 35 -4.71 -5.56 6.24
N PRO A 36 -4.74 -5.31 4.91
CA PRO A 36 -4.39 -6.28 3.87
C PRO A 36 -2.87 -6.40 3.66
N VAL A 37 -2.08 -5.45 4.17
CA VAL A 37 -0.63 -5.40 3.99
C VAL A 37 0.02 -6.64 4.61
N ALA A 38 0.97 -7.24 3.90
CA ALA A 38 1.60 -8.47 4.37
C ALA A 38 2.44 -8.25 5.64
N LYS A 39 2.55 -9.31 6.45
CA LYS A 39 3.30 -9.31 7.72
C LYS A 39 4.76 -8.90 7.55
N THR A 40 5.37 -9.22 6.43
CA THR A 40 6.76 -8.83 6.11
C THR A 40 6.99 -7.33 6.02
N LEU A 41 5.93 -6.54 5.83
CA LEU A 41 5.98 -5.08 5.92
C LEU A 41 5.37 -4.58 7.24
N THR A 42 4.24 -5.14 7.71
CA THR A 42 3.58 -4.66 8.91
C THR A 42 4.38 -4.95 10.18
N ASP A 43 4.89 -6.18 10.36
CA ASP A 43 5.57 -6.58 11.59
C ASP A 43 6.86 -5.77 11.85
N PRO A 44 7.77 -5.56 10.86
CA PRO A 44 8.92 -4.70 11.04
C PRO A 44 8.57 -3.24 11.31
N SER A 45 7.53 -2.71 10.65
CA SER A 45 7.07 -1.33 10.87
C SER A 45 6.54 -1.14 12.29
N LEU A 46 5.75 -2.08 12.78
CA LEU A 46 5.23 -2.07 14.16
C LEU A 46 6.33 -2.26 15.19
N ALA A 47 7.28 -3.18 14.96
CA ALA A 47 8.40 -3.41 15.85
C ALA A 47 9.31 -2.17 15.97
N GLU A 48 9.57 -1.50 14.86
CA GLU A 48 10.40 -0.30 14.85
C GLU A 48 9.66 0.91 15.46
N PHE A 49 8.34 1.02 15.23
CA PHE A 49 7.52 1.99 15.93
C PHE A 49 7.54 1.81 17.45
N ALA A 50 7.46 0.58 17.94
CA ALA A 50 7.52 0.30 19.39
C ALA A 50 8.84 0.79 20.02
N LYS A 51 9.98 0.63 19.31
CA LYS A 51 11.27 1.20 19.73
C LYS A 51 11.25 2.73 19.70
N TYR A 52 10.76 3.30 18.61
CA TYR A 52 10.62 4.75 18.45
C TYR A 52 9.74 5.36 19.54
N ALA A 53 8.63 4.72 19.89
CA ALA A 53 7.74 5.15 20.96
C ALA A 53 8.43 5.10 22.34
N LYS A 54 9.23 4.06 22.60
CA LYS A 54 10.01 3.95 23.83
C LYS A 54 11.05 5.05 23.96
N GLU A 55 11.74 5.37 22.85
CA GLU A 55 12.76 6.42 22.83
C GLU A 55 12.14 7.82 22.98
N ARG A 56 11.02 8.10 22.29
CA ARG A 56 10.44 9.44 22.21
C ARG A 56 9.54 9.79 23.40
N TRP A 57 8.75 8.83 23.90
CA TRP A 57 7.75 9.04 24.95
C TRP A 57 7.96 8.19 26.21
N ASN A 58 8.97 7.33 26.24
CA ASN A 58 9.20 6.32 27.27
C ASN A 58 8.00 5.37 27.49
N VAL A 59 7.21 5.09 26.44
CA VAL A 59 6.07 4.20 26.45
C VAL A 59 6.44 2.88 25.75
N THR A 60 6.14 1.75 26.38
CA THR A 60 6.23 0.43 25.76
C THR A 60 4.89 0.13 25.09
N VAL A 61 4.84 0.23 23.76
CA VAL A 61 3.62 -0.02 22.99
C VAL A 61 3.54 -1.49 22.61
N LYS A 62 2.42 -2.14 22.95
CA LYS A 62 2.04 -3.44 22.40
C LYS A 62 1.33 -3.23 21.07
N THR A 63 1.83 -3.88 20.05
CA THR A 63 1.30 -3.74 18.69
C THR A 63 0.69 -5.05 18.21
N SER A 64 -0.40 -4.97 17.46
CA SER A 64 -1.00 -6.12 16.80
C SER A 64 -1.64 -5.72 15.47
N ALA A 65 -1.82 -6.70 14.58
CA ALA A 65 -2.46 -6.50 13.29
C ALA A 65 -3.48 -7.60 13.00
N LEU A 66 -4.70 -7.18 12.66
CA LEU A 66 -5.77 -8.03 12.16
C LEU A 66 -5.62 -8.10 10.64
N ALA A 67 -5.17 -9.24 10.14
CA ALA A 67 -4.99 -9.46 8.70
C ALA A 67 -6.35 -9.67 8.03
N ALA A 68 -6.74 -8.76 7.13
CA ALA A 68 -7.98 -8.83 6.37
C ALA A 68 -7.79 -8.21 4.98
N GLY A 69 -8.37 -8.80 3.94
CA GLY A 69 -8.42 -8.14 2.63
C GLY A 69 -9.18 -6.82 2.72
N THR A 70 -8.83 -5.84 1.88
CA THR A 70 -9.37 -4.48 1.98
C THR A 70 -10.91 -4.41 2.00
N PRO A 71 -11.65 -5.17 1.15
CA PRO A 71 -13.11 -5.17 1.22
C PRO A 71 -13.65 -5.75 2.54
N VAL A 72 -12.98 -6.74 3.10
CA VAL A 72 -13.34 -7.36 4.39
C VAL A 72 -13.08 -6.38 5.54
N ALA A 73 -11.91 -5.73 5.55
CA ALA A 73 -11.58 -4.70 6.54
C ALA A 73 -12.56 -3.54 6.49
N TYR A 74 -12.91 -3.05 5.29
CA TYR A 74 -13.93 -2.05 5.08
C TYR A 74 -15.27 -2.48 5.70
N GLY A 75 -15.76 -3.68 5.38
CA GLY A 75 -17.01 -4.21 5.93
C GLY A 75 -17.00 -4.29 7.46
N GLN A 76 -15.91 -4.76 8.06
CA GLN A 76 -15.75 -4.82 9.51
C GLN A 76 -15.79 -3.43 10.16
N ILE A 77 -15.10 -2.42 9.55
CA ILE A 77 -15.13 -1.04 10.06
C ILE A 77 -16.56 -0.48 10.03
N VAL A 78 -17.31 -0.74 8.96
CA VAL A 78 -18.72 -0.35 8.86
C VAL A 78 -19.58 -1.05 9.92
N GLU A 79 -19.37 -2.34 10.14
CA GLU A 79 -20.12 -3.13 11.13
C GLU A 79 -19.84 -2.71 12.57
N TRP A 80 -18.67 -2.19 12.88
CA TRP A 80 -18.34 -1.69 14.23
C TRP A 80 -19.14 -0.46 14.65
N LYS A 81 -19.77 0.25 13.72
CA LYS A 81 -20.69 1.36 14.00
C LYS A 81 -20.14 2.39 14.98
N GLY A 82 -18.89 2.82 14.81
CA GLY A 82 -18.21 3.80 15.66
C GLY A 82 -17.66 3.23 16.99
N ARG A 83 -17.62 1.90 17.15
CA ARG A 83 -16.96 1.20 18.27
C ARG A 83 -15.91 0.26 17.73
N PRO A 84 -14.85 0.77 17.09
CA PRO A 84 -13.87 -0.06 16.40
C PRO A 84 -13.06 -0.93 17.36
N GLN A 85 -12.67 -2.11 16.86
CA GLN A 85 -11.75 -3.03 17.54
C GLN A 85 -10.30 -2.85 17.08
N ALA A 86 -10.06 -1.91 16.18
CA ALA A 86 -8.74 -1.52 15.72
C ALA A 86 -8.65 0.01 15.66
N ASP A 87 -7.42 0.51 15.69
CA ASP A 87 -7.12 1.94 15.69
C ASP A 87 -6.88 2.48 14.30
N ILE A 88 -6.26 1.67 13.46
CA ILE A 88 -5.76 2.04 12.14
C ILE A 88 -6.28 1.08 11.08
N PHE A 89 -6.70 1.65 9.95
CA PHE A 89 -6.82 0.94 8.69
C PHE A 89 -5.63 1.32 7.80
N TRP A 90 -4.84 0.33 7.34
CA TRP A 90 -3.64 0.56 6.55
C TRP A 90 -3.60 -0.35 5.34
N GLY A 91 -3.47 0.24 4.14
CA GLY A 91 -3.22 -0.44 2.89
C GLY A 91 -4.45 -0.76 2.04
N GLY A 92 -4.22 -0.93 0.76
CA GLY A 92 -5.22 -1.20 -0.25
C GLY A 92 -5.57 0.02 -1.10
N GLU A 93 -6.75 -0.01 -1.72
CA GLU A 93 -7.21 1.02 -2.64
C GLU A 93 -7.78 2.23 -1.89
N SER A 94 -7.36 3.45 -2.26
CA SER A 94 -7.81 4.72 -1.66
C SER A 94 -9.33 4.94 -1.74
N ALA A 95 -9.98 4.42 -2.78
CA ALA A 95 -11.42 4.49 -2.98
C ALA A 95 -12.25 4.01 -1.77
N LEU A 96 -11.80 2.98 -1.07
CA LEU A 96 -12.50 2.47 0.11
C LEU A 96 -12.25 3.35 1.35
N PHE A 97 -11.13 4.04 1.40
CA PHE A 97 -10.86 5.05 2.43
C PHE A 97 -11.75 6.28 2.24
N ASP A 98 -11.93 6.73 1.00
CA ASP A 98 -12.84 7.84 0.68
C ASP A 98 -14.28 7.51 1.09
N LYS A 99 -14.78 6.29 0.77
CA LYS A 99 -16.09 5.81 1.21
C LYS A 99 -16.24 5.78 2.74
N LEU A 100 -15.20 5.38 3.48
CA LEU A 100 -15.22 5.43 4.95
C LEU A 100 -15.23 6.87 5.48
N ALA A 101 -14.49 7.79 4.85
CA ALA A 101 -14.48 9.21 5.20
C ALA A 101 -15.85 9.86 4.98
N GLU A 102 -16.50 9.58 3.84
CA GLU A 102 -17.86 10.02 3.53
C GLU A 102 -18.88 9.54 4.57
N GLN A 103 -18.72 8.31 5.06
CA GLN A 103 -19.53 7.71 6.12
C GLN A 103 -19.16 8.19 7.54
N LYS A 104 -18.17 9.10 7.67
CA LYS A 104 -17.63 9.59 8.95
C LYS A 104 -17.05 8.48 9.84
N LEU A 105 -16.53 7.43 9.24
CA LEU A 105 -15.91 6.29 9.93
C LEU A 105 -14.38 6.43 10.04
N LEU A 106 -13.78 7.50 9.49
CA LEU A 106 -12.40 7.88 9.68
C LEU A 106 -12.30 9.17 10.52
N ALA A 107 -11.27 9.24 11.36
CA ALA A 107 -10.90 10.46 12.07
C ALA A 107 -9.93 11.30 11.22
N ARG A 108 -9.98 12.62 11.37
CA ARG A 108 -8.93 13.48 10.79
C ARG A 108 -7.58 13.13 11.42
N LEU A 109 -6.55 13.09 10.59
CA LEU A 109 -5.21 12.71 11.02
C LEU A 109 -4.56 13.78 11.91
N ASP A 110 -4.86 15.07 11.63
CA ASP A 110 -4.34 16.23 12.37
C ASP A 110 -2.80 16.15 12.58
N LEU A 111 -2.08 15.74 11.54
CA LEU A 111 -0.62 15.64 11.55
C LEU A 111 0.04 17.02 11.45
N PRO A 112 1.30 17.17 11.93
CA PRO A 112 2.05 18.38 11.73
C PRO A 112 2.14 18.76 10.25
N LYS A 113 1.93 20.05 9.95
CA LYS A 113 1.91 20.55 8.56
C LYS A 113 3.16 20.14 7.77
N ALA A 114 4.35 20.21 8.37
CA ALA A 114 5.60 19.82 7.71
C ALA A 114 5.64 18.35 7.29
N VAL A 115 4.96 17.45 8.03
CA VAL A 115 4.84 16.02 7.69
C VAL A 115 3.90 15.83 6.51
N VAL A 116 2.76 16.50 6.53
CA VAL A 116 1.77 16.44 5.43
C VAL A 116 2.32 17.05 4.14
N ASP A 117 3.03 18.17 4.23
CA ASP A 117 3.62 18.86 3.07
C ASP A 117 4.77 18.07 2.42
N ALA A 118 5.43 17.20 3.17
CA ALA A 118 6.49 16.34 2.63
C ALA A 118 5.95 15.27 1.65
N VAL A 119 4.66 14.94 1.73
CA VAL A 119 3.99 14.05 0.78
C VAL A 119 3.33 14.91 -0.29
N PRO A 120 3.68 14.77 -1.59
CA PRO A 120 3.01 15.48 -2.66
C PRO A 120 1.50 15.20 -2.72
N ALA A 121 0.72 16.08 -3.33
CA ALA A 121 -0.72 15.87 -3.47
C ALA A 121 -1.03 14.65 -4.35
N SER A 122 -0.22 14.44 -5.40
CA SER A 122 -0.41 13.36 -6.35
C SER A 122 0.87 13.03 -7.10
N ILE A 123 0.88 11.92 -7.83
CA ILE A 123 1.92 11.49 -8.75
C ILE A 123 1.29 10.95 -10.04
N GLY A 124 2.04 11.00 -11.16
CA GLY A 124 1.63 10.40 -12.44
C GLY A 124 0.90 11.34 -13.37
N LYS A 125 0.88 10.97 -14.66
CA LYS A 125 0.22 11.64 -15.79
C LYS A 125 -0.29 10.60 -16.78
N PRO A 126 -1.28 10.87 -17.61
CA PRO A 126 -2.14 12.06 -17.63
C PRO A 126 -3.15 12.10 -16.49
N LYS A 127 -3.38 10.99 -15.81
CA LYS A 127 -4.29 10.88 -14.67
C LYS A 127 -3.50 10.87 -13.35
N PRO A 128 -3.57 11.92 -12.51
CA PRO A 128 -2.84 11.95 -11.26
C PRO A 128 -3.41 10.92 -10.26
N ILE A 129 -2.52 10.20 -9.61
CA ILE A 129 -2.83 9.31 -8.48
C ILE A 129 -2.77 10.15 -7.21
N PRO A 130 -3.86 10.33 -6.44
CA PRO A 130 -3.80 11.02 -5.16
C PRO A 130 -2.90 10.30 -4.17
N LEU A 131 -2.02 11.02 -3.48
CA LEU A 131 -1.15 10.47 -2.44
C LEU A 131 -1.64 10.78 -1.03
N LYS A 132 -2.67 11.60 -0.91
CA LYS A 132 -3.35 11.96 0.35
C LYS A 132 -4.73 12.52 0.07
N ASP A 133 -5.62 12.35 1.02
CA ASP A 133 -6.93 13.01 0.99
C ASP A 133 -6.79 14.51 1.28
N PRO A 134 -7.38 15.39 0.46
CA PRO A 134 -7.31 16.85 0.68
C PRO A 134 -7.98 17.29 2.00
N ASN A 135 -8.90 16.50 2.54
CA ASN A 135 -9.56 16.78 3.82
C ASN A 135 -8.82 16.19 5.03
N GLY A 136 -7.75 15.43 4.81
CA GLY A 136 -6.88 14.89 5.85
C GLY A 136 -7.39 13.66 6.58
N PHE A 137 -8.24 12.84 5.95
CA PHE A 137 -8.71 11.58 6.54
C PHE A 137 -7.77 10.41 6.30
N TRP A 138 -7.01 10.43 5.21
CA TRP A 138 -5.98 9.44 4.93
C TRP A 138 -4.75 10.06 4.26
N ILE A 139 -3.63 9.37 4.34
CA ILE A 139 -2.38 9.72 3.67
C ILE A 139 -1.66 8.46 3.22
N GLY A 140 -0.99 8.51 2.07
CA GLY A 140 -0.13 7.43 1.60
C GLY A 140 1.10 7.27 2.49
N THR A 141 1.56 6.05 2.64
CA THR A 141 2.76 5.71 3.43
C THR A 141 3.94 5.30 2.58
N VAL A 142 3.70 4.59 1.48
CA VAL A 142 4.70 4.10 0.51
C VAL A 142 4.07 4.08 -0.87
N LEU A 143 4.89 3.97 -1.92
CA LEU A 143 4.42 3.67 -3.27
C LEU A 143 4.67 2.20 -3.58
N GLU A 144 3.63 1.52 -4.00
CA GLU A 144 3.69 0.09 -4.33
C GLU A 144 3.20 -0.16 -5.76
N PRO A 145 4.08 -0.62 -6.67
CA PRO A 145 3.68 -0.98 -8.03
C PRO A 145 3.02 -2.36 -8.06
N TYR A 146 1.98 -2.46 -8.88
CA TYR A 146 1.30 -3.71 -9.20
C TYR A 146 1.69 -4.20 -10.58
N GLY A 147 1.88 -5.49 -10.69
CA GLY A 147 2.28 -6.10 -11.94
C GLY A 147 1.88 -7.56 -12.04
N LEU A 148 2.63 -8.28 -12.82
CA LEU A 148 2.48 -9.72 -13.00
C LEU A 148 3.71 -10.46 -12.47
N VAL A 149 3.53 -11.72 -12.13
CA VAL A 149 4.61 -12.62 -11.74
C VAL A 149 4.65 -13.83 -12.66
N TYR A 150 5.81 -14.48 -12.76
CA TYR A 150 5.94 -15.74 -13.50
C TYR A 150 7.01 -16.64 -12.92
N HIS A 151 6.86 -17.93 -13.20
CA HIS A 151 7.84 -18.96 -12.87
C HIS A 151 8.67 -19.33 -14.13
N PRO A 152 9.96 -18.97 -14.21
CA PRO A 152 10.75 -19.09 -15.44
C PRO A 152 10.78 -20.50 -16.02
N LYS A 153 10.96 -21.53 -15.18
CA LYS A 153 11.04 -22.92 -15.62
C LYS A 153 9.70 -23.45 -16.16
N LEU A 154 8.57 -23.00 -15.62
CA LEU A 154 7.25 -23.40 -16.13
C LEU A 154 6.96 -22.74 -17.46
N LEU A 155 7.23 -21.45 -17.62
CA LEU A 155 7.12 -20.77 -18.92
C LEU A 155 7.98 -21.46 -19.99
N ALA A 156 9.23 -21.81 -19.66
CA ALA A 156 10.11 -22.52 -20.59
C ALA A 156 9.52 -23.88 -21.01
N ARG A 157 8.95 -24.64 -20.08
CA ARG A 157 8.27 -25.93 -20.37
C ARG A 157 7.06 -25.77 -21.28
N LEU A 158 6.32 -24.68 -21.12
CA LEU A 158 5.17 -24.35 -21.97
C LEU A 158 5.59 -23.75 -23.32
N GLY A 159 6.85 -23.42 -23.51
CA GLY A 159 7.36 -22.72 -24.69
C GLY A 159 6.79 -21.29 -24.78
N VAL A 160 6.57 -20.63 -23.63
CA VAL A 160 6.10 -19.24 -23.52
C VAL A 160 7.30 -18.36 -23.15
N PRO A 161 7.55 -17.27 -23.88
CA PRO A 161 8.60 -16.33 -23.50
C PRO A 161 8.24 -15.59 -22.21
N PRO A 162 9.23 -15.06 -21.44
CA PRO A 162 8.95 -14.20 -20.29
C PRO A 162 8.02 -13.03 -20.65
N PRO A 163 6.90 -12.86 -19.96
CA PRO A 163 5.96 -11.78 -20.24
C PRO A 163 6.58 -10.42 -19.95
N LYS A 164 6.15 -9.39 -20.69
CA LYS A 164 6.59 -7.99 -20.56
C LYS A 164 5.44 -7.05 -20.28
N ASP A 165 4.22 -7.44 -20.63
CA ASP A 165 3.01 -6.65 -20.44
C ASP A 165 1.81 -7.56 -20.15
N TRP A 166 0.69 -6.97 -19.80
CA TRP A 166 -0.56 -7.68 -19.47
C TRP A 166 -1.04 -8.60 -20.59
N ASP A 167 -0.92 -8.16 -21.85
CA ASP A 167 -1.38 -8.90 -23.03
C ASP A 167 -0.64 -10.23 -23.23
N ASP A 168 0.59 -10.37 -22.74
CA ASP A 168 1.36 -11.60 -22.82
C ASP A 168 0.74 -12.75 -21.99
N LEU A 169 -0.11 -12.42 -21.00
CA LEU A 169 -0.87 -13.42 -20.25
C LEU A 169 -2.02 -14.06 -21.05
N LEU A 170 -2.31 -13.53 -22.24
CA LEU A 170 -3.31 -14.07 -23.16
C LEU A 170 -2.76 -15.13 -24.11
N ASP A 171 -1.47 -15.51 -24.03
CA ASP A 171 -0.91 -16.59 -24.84
C ASP A 171 -1.70 -17.88 -24.59
N PRO A 172 -2.25 -18.54 -25.64
CA PRO A 172 -3.03 -19.77 -25.49
C PRO A 172 -2.26 -20.93 -24.80
N LYS A 173 -0.93 -20.92 -24.86
CA LYS A 173 -0.09 -21.90 -24.15
C LYS A 173 -0.18 -21.76 -22.62
N LEU A 174 -0.66 -20.62 -22.12
CA LEU A 174 -0.89 -20.39 -20.69
C LEU A 174 -2.25 -20.91 -20.21
N LYS A 175 -3.02 -21.58 -21.06
CA LYS A 175 -4.34 -22.11 -20.71
C LYS A 175 -4.31 -22.94 -19.43
N GLY A 176 -5.08 -22.51 -18.42
CA GLY A 176 -5.12 -23.14 -17.10
C GLY A 176 -3.88 -22.92 -16.23
N ASN A 177 -2.92 -22.08 -16.67
CA ASN A 177 -1.63 -21.84 -15.99
C ASN A 177 -1.47 -20.42 -15.42
N VAL A 178 -2.52 -19.61 -15.43
CA VAL A 178 -2.52 -18.28 -14.81
C VAL A 178 -3.27 -18.32 -13.48
N ALA A 179 -2.66 -17.78 -12.42
CA ALA A 179 -3.30 -17.53 -11.14
C ALA A 179 -3.76 -16.08 -11.06
N GLN A 180 -4.95 -15.83 -10.53
CA GLN A 180 -5.44 -14.49 -10.23
C GLN A 180 -6.37 -14.48 -9.02
N CYS A 181 -6.56 -13.33 -8.39
CA CYS A 181 -7.53 -13.13 -7.32
C CYS A 181 -8.74 -12.37 -7.87
N ALA A 182 -9.96 -12.81 -7.54
CA ALA A 182 -11.15 -12.11 -7.98
C ALA A 182 -11.24 -10.69 -7.37
N PRO A 183 -11.79 -9.70 -8.11
CA PRO A 183 -11.90 -8.30 -7.64
C PRO A 183 -12.75 -8.17 -6.37
N THR A 184 -13.69 -9.09 -6.15
CA THR A 184 -14.53 -9.15 -4.93
C THR A 184 -13.76 -9.50 -3.66
N ARG A 185 -12.55 -10.06 -3.79
CA ARG A 185 -11.72 -10.54 -2.67
C ARG A 185 -10.52 -9.65 -2.38
N SER A 186 -10.18 -8.76 -3.32
CA SER A 186 -9.01 -7.89 -3.22
C SER A 186 -9.24 -6.58 -3.98
N SER A 187 -9.11 -5.46 -3.29
CA SER A 187 -9.20 -4.13 -3.90
C SER A 187 -8.06 -3.90 -4.90
N SER A 188 -6.88 -4.42 -4.63
CA SER A 188 -5.73 -4.35 -5.54
C SER A 188 -6.02 -5.07 -6.87
N SER A 189 -6.64 -6.25 -6.79
CA SER A 189 -7.10 -6.94 -7.98
C SER A 189 -8.16 -6.13 -8.71
N HIS A 190 -9.15 -5.58 -7.97
CA HIS A 190 -10.18 -4.71 -8.54
C HIS A 190 -9.54 -3.53 -9.30
N ALA A 191 -8.63 -2.79 -8.67
CA ALA A 191 -7.94 -1.68 -9.32
C ALA A 191 -7.17 -2.10 -10.57
N THR A 192 -6.53 -3.28 -10.57
CA THR A 192 -5.81 -3.77 -11.77
C THR A 192 -6.78 -4.15 -12.89
N TYR A 193 -7.95 -4.74 -12.58
CA TYR A 193 -9.01 -4.96 -13.57
C TYR A 193 -9.52 -3.64 -14.14
N GLU A 194 -9.70 -2.63 -13.29
CA GLU A 194 -10.07 -1.29 -13.71
C GLU A 194 -9.00 -0.64 -14.62
N VAL A 195 -7.72 -0.84 -14.35
CA VAL A 195 -6.64 -0.40 -15.24
C VAL A 195 -6.83 -0.97 -16.65
N ILE A 196 -7.15 -2.25 -16.78
CA ILE A 196 -7.43 -2.88 -18.07
C ILE A 196 -8.68 -2.29 -18.72
N LEU A 197 -9.78 -2.14 -17.98
CA LEU A 197 -11.03 -1.58 -18.50
C LEU A 197 -10.87 -0.11 -18.91
N GLN A 198 -10.09 0.68 -18.17
CA GLN A 198 -9.84 2.09 -18.48
C GLN A 198 -8.83 2.25 -19.62
N ARG A 199 -7.86 1.32 -19.77
CA ARG A 199 -6.90 1.31 -20.87
C ARG A 199 -7.60 1.04 -22.22
N ASP A 200 -8.44 0.01 -22.25
CA ASP A 200 -8.96 -0.54 -23.50
C ASP A 200 -10.40 -0.11 -23.80
N GLY A 201 -11.08 0.50 -22.82
CA GLY A 201 -12.52 0.73 -22.83
C GLY A 201 -13.30 -0.54 -22.52
N ASP A 202 -14.55 -0.41 -22.11
CA ASP A 202 -15.34 -1.53 -21.57
C ASP A 202 -15.42 -2.74 -22.51
N ALA A 203 -15.71 -2.52 -23.79
CA ALA A 203 -15.89 -3.63 -24.73
C ALA A 203 -14.62 -4.50 -24.88
N LYS A 204 -13.49 -3.87 -25.15
CA LYS A 204 -12.20 -4.56 -25.32
C LYS A 204 -11.62 -5.04 -23.99
N GLY A 205 -11.76 -4.24 -22.93
CA GLY A 205 -11.29 -4.61 -21.61
C GLY A 205 -12.01 -5.84 -21.06
N TRP A 206 -13.33 -5.94 -21.21
CA TRP A 206 -14.06 -7.15 -20.82
C TRP A 206 -13.71 -8.36 -21.69
N GLU A 207 -13.44 -8.17 -22.98
CA GLU A 207 -12.95 -9.25 -23.84
C GLU A 207 -11.56 -9.73 -23.39
N PHE A 208 -10.64 -8.79 -23.07
CA PHE A 208 -9.34 -9.12 -22.47
C PHE A 208 -9.52 -9.98 -21.20
N LEU A 209 -10.36 -9.53 -20.26
CA LEU A 209 -10.58 -10.22 -18.98
C LEU A 209 -11.22 -11.60 -19.15
N LYS A 210 -12.11 -11.80 -20.15
CA LYS A 210 -12.68 -13.11 -20.49
C LYS A 210 -11.61 -14.05 -21.05
N ARG A 211 -10.74 -13.56 -21.93
CA ARG A 211 -9.59 -14.34 -22.45
C ARG A 211 -8.62 -14.71 -21.35
N LEU A 212 -8.29 -13.76 -20.46
CA LEU A 212 -7.49 -14.04 -19.27
C LEU A 212 -8.17 -15.09 -18.38
N GLY A 213 -9.51 -15.01 -18.21
CA GLY A 213 -10.31 -16.02 -17.54
C GLY A 213 -10.18 -17.42 -18.16
N GLY A 214 -10.07 -17.51 -19.50
CA GLY A 214 -9.79 -18.76 -20.22
C GLY A 214 -8.40 -19.35 -19.90
N ASN A 215 -7.41 -18.52 -19.63
CA ASN A 215 -6.08 -18.94 -19.21
C ASN A 215 -5.97 -19.17 -17.69
N THR A 216 -7.01 -18.81 -16.92
CA THR A 216 -6.98 -18.92 -15.46
C THR A 216 -7.16 -20.36 -14.99
N GLY A 217 -6.19 -20.83 -14.21
CA GLY A 217 -6.25 -22.12 -13.53
C GLY A 217 -6.87 -22.03 -12.14
N ILE A 218 -6.67 -20.89 -11.45
CA ILE A 218 -7.20 -20.69 -10.11
C ILE A 218 -7.57 -19.22 -9.85
N PHE A 219 -8.69 -19.01 -9.16
CA PHE A 219 -9.03 -17.76 -8.48
C PHE A 219 -8.71 -17.90 -6.99
N THR A 220 -7.61 -17.31 -6.55
CA THR A 220 -7.13 -17.42 -5.17
C THR A 220 -8.06 -16.71 -4.17
N ALA A 221 -7.94 -17.07 -2.89
CA ALA A 221 -8.73 -16.45 -1.83
C ALA A 221 -8.31 -15.00 -1.55
N ARG A 222 -7.02 -14.69 -1.73
CA ARG A 222 -6.41 -13.36 -1.50
C ARG A 222 -5.37 -13.08 -2.56
N SER A 223 -5.08 -11.78 -2.81
CA SER A 223 -4.00 -11.38 -3.74
C SER A 223 -2.62 -11.93 -3.35
N ARG A 224 -2.32 -12.06 -2.05
CA ARG A 224 -1.06 -12.64 -1.54
C ARG A 224 -0.86 -14.10 -1.96
N ASP A 225 -1.93 -14.83 -2.17
CA ASP A 225 -1.84 -16.24 -2.54
C ASP A 225 -1.43 -16.42 -4.01
N VAL A 226 -1.61 -15.41 -4.88
CA VAL A 226 -1.21 -15.46 -6.30
C VAL A 226 0.29 -15.68 -6.49
N PRO A 227 1.19 -14.83 -5.95
CA PRO A 227 2.63 -15.09 -6.09
C PRO A 227 3.06 -16.38 -5.40
N SER A 228 2.42 -16.77 -4.31
CA SER A 228 2.76 -18.00 -3.58
C SER A 228 2.54 -19.26 -4.42
N VAL A 229 1.42 -19.40 -5.13
CA VAL A 229 1.16 -20.58 -5.98
C VAL A 229 2.06 -20.58 -7.23
N VAL A 230 2.42 -19.41 -7.76
CA VAL A 230 3.39 -19.30 -8.85
C VAL A 230 4.78 -19.65 -8.36
N ALA A 231 5.23 -19.16 -7.22
CA ALA A 231 6.52 -19.46 -6.63
C ALA A 231 6.72 -20.95 -6.37
N LYS A 232 5.69 -21.65 -5.92
CA LYS A 232 5.69 -23.10 -5.71
C LYS A 232 5.69 -23.91 -7.01
N GLY A 233 5.52 -23.26 -8.16
CA GLY A 233 5.45 -23.92 -9.46
C GLY A 233 4.11 -24.64 -9.72
N GLU A 234 3.05 -24.24 -9.04
CA GLU A 234 1.69 -24.74 -9.29
C GLU A 234 1.08 -24.08 -10.55
N PHE A 235 1.44 -22.82 -10.81
CA PHE A 235 1.02 -22.03 -11.96
C PHE A 235 2.20 -21.31 -12.60
N ALA A 236 2.12 -21.09 -13.92
CA ALA A 236 3.22 -20.47 -14.67
C ALA A 236 3.29 -18.96 -14.54
N ALA A 237 2.14 -18.29 -14.37
CA ALA A 237 2.06 -16.84 -14.25
C ALA A 237 0.96 -16.41 -13.27
N GLY A 238 1.04 -15.16 -12.78
CA GLY A 238 0.05 -14.56 -11.90
C GLY A 238 -0.24 -13.12 -12.28
N PHE A 239 -1.51 -12.72 -12.16
CA PHE A 239 -2.03 -11.42 -12.52
C PHE A 239 -2.32 -10.58 -11.26
N ALA A 240 -2.10 -9.26 -11.32
CA ALA A 240 -2.45 -8.26 -10.30
C ALA A 240 -1.73 -8.48 -8.94
N VAL A 241 -0.40 -8.57 -8.96
CA VAL A 241 0.42 -8.83 -7.78
C VAL A 241 1.15 -7.56 -7.33
N PRO A 242 1.11 -7.22 -6.02
CA PRO A 242 2.03 -6.22 -5.44
C PRO A 242 3.48 -6.71 -5.51
N SER A 243 4.41 -5.84 -5.91
CA SER A 243 5.80 -6.22 -6.18
C SER A 243 6.49 -6.86 -4.98
N TYR A 244 6.34 -6.28 -3.78
CA TYR A 244 7.01 -6.77 -2.57
C TYR A 244 6.60 -8.19 -2.16
N MET A 245 5.39 -8.63 -2.51
CA MET A 245 4.94 -10.01 -2.23
C MET A 245 5.72 -11.04 -3.06
N ALA A 246 6.11 -10.69 -4.30
CA ALA A 246 6.97 -11.53 -5.13
C ALA A 246 8.41 -11.59 -4.58
N PHE A 247 8.89 -10.50 -3.98
CA PHE A 247 10.24 -10.46 -3.38
C PHE A 247 10.35 -11.38 -2.17
N GLU A 248 9.30 -11.48 -1.36
CA GLU A 248 9.26 -12.41 -0.22
C GLU A 248 9.46 -13.86 -0.64
N ASP A 249 8.75 -14.30 -1.67
CA ASP A 249 8.87 -15.66 -2.18
C ASP A 249 10.26 -15.88 -2.82
N ARG A 250 10.79 -14.86 -3.51
CA ARG A 250 12.16 -14.89 -4.04
C ARG A 250 13.21 -15.03 -2.95
N LEU A 251 13.09 -14.28 -1.85
CA LEU A 251 14.00 -14.38 -0.70
C LEU A 251 13.93 -15.73 0.00
N SER A 252 12.76 -16.36 -0.04
CA SER A 252 12.57 -17.73 0.47
C SER A 252 13.19 -18.81 -0.45
N GLY A 253 13.88 -18.41 -1.53
CA GLY A 253 14.59 -19.29 -2.43
C GLY A 253 13.77 -19.79 -3.62
N PHE A 254 12.53 -19.32 -3.79
CA PHE A 254 11.69 -19.69 -4.93
C PHE A 254 12.11 -18.96 -6.21
N ASP A 255 11.97 -19.64 -7.36
CA ASP A 255 12.31 -19.07 -8.67
C ASP A 255 11.12 -18.32 -9.28
N ILE A 256 10.79 -17.20 -8.72
CA ILE A 256 9.73 -16.28 -9.18
C ILE A 256 10.33 -14.97 -9.69
N ARG A 257 9.70 -14.37 -10.70
CA ARG A 257 10.04 -13.05 -11.25
C ARG A 257 8.81 -12.16 -11.24
N PHE A 258 9.04 -10.87 -11.03
CA PHE A 258 8.02 -9.82 -11.15
C PHE A 258 8.27 -8.98 -12.40
N VAL A 259 7.20 -8.49 -13.00
CA VAL A 259 7.25 -7.54 -14.13
C VAL A 259 6.28 -6.41 -13.83
N ALA A 260 6.76 -5.18 -13.94
CA ALA A 260 5.93 -3.99 -13.96
C ALA A 260 5.53 -3.69 -15.43
N PRO A 261 4.26 -3.88 -15.82
CA PRO A 261 3.79 -3.57 -17.17
C PRO A 261 3.83 -2.06 -17.45
N LYS A 262 3.81 -1.68 -18.74
CA LYS A 262 3.85 -0.26 -19.15
C LYS A 262 2.70 0.58 -18.57
N THR A 263 1.53 -0.04 -18.39
CA THR A 263 0.36 0.55 -17.76
C THR A 263 0.17 -0.04 -16.36
N ALA A 264 1.24 -0.05 -15.56
CA ALA A 264 1.20 -0.51 -14.18
C ALA A 264 0.41 0.49 -13.32
N TRP A 265 -0.35 -0.05 -12.38
CA TRP A 265 -0.95 0.74 -11.32
C TRP A 265 -0.01 0.82 -10.12
N ILE A 266 0.04 2.00 -9.52
CA ILE A 266 0.83 2.26 -8.32
C ILE A 266 -0.13 2.74 -7.23
N THR A 267 -0.11 2.10 -6.06
CA THR A 267 -0.89 2.55 -4.91
C THR A 267 -0.02 3.29 -3.90
N PRO A 268 -0.55 4.34 -3.23
CA PRO A 268 0.14 5.02 -2.14
C PRO A 268 0.11 4.25 -0.82
N GLU A 269 -0.46 3.04 -0.75
CA GLU A 269 -0.76 2.30 0.47
C GLU A 269 -1.31 3.24 1.57
N PRO A 270 -2.57 3.69 1.43
CA PRO A 270 -3.17 4.68 2.31
C PRO A 270 -3.28 4.17 3.74
N ILE A 271 -3.13 5.08 4.70
CA ILE A 271 -3.30 4.83 6.13
C ILE A 271 -4.28 5.84 6.72
N ALA A 272 -5.16 5.39 7.58
CA ALA A 272 -6.14 6.22 8.28
C ALA A 272 -6.34 5.79 9.72
N VAL A 273 -6.71 6.74 10.58
CA VAL A 273 -7.19 6.47 11.94
C VAL A 273 -8.69 6.26 11.88
N ILE A 274 -9.17 5.16 12.45
CA ILE A 274 -10.59 4.82 12.48
C ILE A 274 -11.31 5.74 13.48
N ALA A 275 -12.48 6.24 13.13
CA ALA A 275 -13.26 7.10 14.02
C ALA A 275 -13.68 6.32 15.29
N GLY A 276 -13.41 6.87 16.47
CA GLY A 276 -13.65 6.20 17.74
C GLY A 276 -12.57 5.19 18.14
N ALA A 277 -11.40 5.21 17.46
CA ALA A 277 -10.26 4.34 17.78
C ALA A 277 -9.97 4.28 19.29
N PRO A 278 -9.75 3.10 19.87
CA PRO A 278 -9.43 2.94 21.30
C PRO A 278 -8.15 3.68 21.71
N HIS A 279 -7.15 3.76 20.82
CA HIS A 279 -5.83 4.31 21.10
C HIS A 279 -5.45 5.42 20.09
N PRO A 280 -6.20 6.55 20.06
CA PRO A 280 -6.08 7.54 18.98
C PRO A 280 -4.75 8.30 18.94
N LYS A 281 -4.06 8.47 20.07
CA LYS A 281 -2.74 9.14 20.10
C LYS A 281 -1.65 8.20 19.57
N ALA A 282 -1.66 6.92 19.98
CA ALA A 282 -0.75 5.91 19.46
C ALA A 282 -0.97 5.71 17.95
N ALA A 283 -2.23 5.71 17.50
CA ALA A 283 -2.58 5.63 16.09
C ALA A 283 -1.99 6.80 15.28
N ARG A 284 -2.24 8.05 15.69
CA ARG A 284 -1.65 9.23 15.02
C ARG A 284 -0.12 9.22 15.05
N ALA A 285 0.47 8.81 16.17
CA ALA A 285 1.92 8.70 16.31
C ALA A 285 2.51 7.65 15.36
N PHE A 286 1.82 6.53 15.12
CA PHE A 286 2.24 5.55 14.12
C PHE A 286 2.13 6.08 12.70
N VAL A 287 1.05 6.78 12.34
CA VAL A 287 0.92 7.42 11.04
C VAL A 287 2.06 8.43 10.81
N GLU A 288 2.32 9.30 11.80
CA GLU A 288 3.44 10.25 11.74
C GLU A 288 4.79 9.52 11.59
N PHE A 289 5.02 8.45 12.36
CA PHE A 289 6.24 7.65 12.30
C PHE A 289 6.49 7.08 10.91
N MET A 290 5.47 6.51 10.26
CA MET A 290 5.60 5.96 8.91
C MET A 290 6.06 6.99 7.88
N LEU A 291 5.81 8.28 8.11
CA LEU A 291 6.23 9.39 7.25
C LEU A 291 7.60 9.99 7.63
N THR A 292 8.20 9.56 8.74
CA THR A 292 9.57 9.94 9.11
C THR A 292 10.61 9.21 8.27
N GLU A 293 11.86 9.70 8.27
CA GLU A 293 12.98 8.99 7.63
C GLU A 293 13.11 7.54 8.15
N ARG A 294 12.95 7.34 9.47
CA ARG A 294 13.04 6.02 10.10
C ARG A 294 11.93 5.06 9.61
N GLY A 295 10.69 5.54 9.56
CA GLY A 295 9.58 4.75 9.04
C GLY A 295 9.72 4.43 7.55
N GLN A 296 10.11 5.43 6.74
CA GLN A 296 10.37 5.24 5.31
C GLN A 296 11.52 4.25 5.07
N LYS A 297 12.59 4.31 5.86
CA LYS A 297 13.72 3.38 5.76
C LYS A 297 13.29 1.94 6.01
N VAL A 298 12.55 1.70 7.10
CA VAL A 298 12.03 0.35 7.42
C VAL A 298 11.18 -0.19 6.27
N ALA A 299 10.32 0.64 5.68
CA ALA A 299 9.49 0.24 4.56
C ALA A 299 10.31 -0.05 3.30
N MET A 300 11.24 0.84 2.93
CA MET A 300 12.12 0.66 1.77
C MET A 300 12.97 -0.61 1.86
N GLU A 301 13.44 -0.98 3.06
CA GLU A 301 14.17 -2.23 3.29
C GLU A 301 13.33 -3.48 2.97
N ARG A 302 12.01 -3.35 2.85
CA ARG A 302 11.07 -4.41 2.46
C ARG A 302 10.70 -4.39 0.97
N GLY A 303 11.34 -3.51 0.19
CA GLY A 303 11.16 -3.47 -1.26
C GLY A 303 10.00 -2.63 -1.74
N VAL A 304 9.46 -1.75 -0.90
CA VAL A 304 8.49 -0.73 -1.31
C VAL A 304 9.16 0.63 -1.53
N PHE A 305 8.52 1.51 -2.27
CA PHE A 305 9.11 2.81 -2.66
C PHE A 305 8.66 3.94 -1.74
N PRO A 306 9.50 4.97 -1.54
CA PRO A 306 9.16 6.07 -0.65
C PRO A 306 7.97 6.90 -1.16
N ILE A 307 7.13 7.37 -0.24
CA ILE A 307 5.97 8.24 -0.54
C ILE A 307 6.36 9.71 -0.76
N THR A 308 7.59 10.05 -0.58
CA THR A 308 8.11 11.42 -0.68
C THR A 308 9.32 11.47 -1.63
N PRO A 309 9.51 12.56 -2.41
CA PRO A 309 10.68 12.72 -3.27
C PRO A 309 12.00 12.86 -2.52
N LYS A 310 11.98 12.91 -1.18
CA LYS A 310 13.16 13.08 -0.33
C LYS A 310 14.05 11.84 -0.28
N TYR A 311 13.48 10.63 -0.40
CA TYR A 311 14.21 9.39 -0.19
C TYR A 311 14.32 8.55 -1.46
N ARG A 312 15.28 7.62 -1.48
CA ARG A 312 15.57 6.68 -2.55
C ARG A 312 15.78 5.29 -1.97
N VAL A 313 15.24 4.27 -2.61
CA VAL A 313 15.48 2.87 -2.23
C VAL A 313 16.95 2.56 -2.33
N GLN A 314 17.51 2.03 -1.25
CA GLN A 314 18.91 1.58 -1.16
C GLN A 314 18.94 0.27 -0.39
N GLY A 315 19.70 -0.70 -0.89
CA GLY A 315 19.84 -2.01 -0.27
C GLY A 315 21.13 -2.71 -0.66
N ALA A 316 21.52 -3.66 0.15
CA ALA A 316 22.61 -4.57 -0.19
C ALA A 316 22.20 -5.52 -1.34
N PRO A 317 23.14 -6.02 -2.15
CA PRO A 317 22.86 -7.03 -3.17
C PRO A 317 22.06 -8.21 -2.59
N GLY A 318 20.96 -8.59 -3.26
CA GLY A 318 20.08 -9.67 -2.82
C GLY A 318 19.08 -9.32 -1.73
N SER A 319 19.05 -8.08 -1.24
CA SER A 319 18.01 -7.60 -0.33
C SER A 319 16.69 -7.32 -1.06
N PRO A 320 15.54 -7.28 -0.35
CA PRO A 320 14.25 -6.88 -0.95
C PRO A 320 14.31 -5.51 -1.62
N ALA A 321 15.02 -4.56 -1.01
CA ALA A 321 15.23 -3.23 -1.56
C ALA A 321 15.93 -3.27 -2.92
N GLU A 322 17.01 -4.03 -3.06
CA GLU A 322 17.71 -4.14 -4.36
C GLU A 322 16.91 -4.94 -5.38
N MET A 323 16.15 -5.97 -4.96
CA MET A 323 15.22 -6.69 -5.84
C MET A 323 14.12 -5.75 -6.38
N ALA A 324 13.59 -4.84 -5.55
CA ALA A 324 12.61 -3.85 -6.00
C ALA A 324 13.18 -2.97 -7.11
N VAL A 325 14.42 -2.52 -6.96
CA VAL A 325 15.12 -1.72 -7.97
C VAL A 325 15.37 -2.54 -9.24
N GLU A 326 15.87 -3.78 -9.11
CA GLU A 326 16.13 -4.67 -10.24
C GLU A 326 14.83 -4.91 -11.05
N PHE A 327 13.76 -5.31 -10.40
CA PHE A 327 12.51 -5.71 -11.06
C PHE A 327 11.69 -4.54 -11.60
N THR A 328 11.99 -3.31 -11.20
CA THR A 328 11.40 -2.11 -11.77
C THR A 328 12.29 -1.42 -12.80
N GLY A 329 13.36 -2.08 -13.25
CA GLY A 329 14.26 -1.55 -14.28
C GLY A 329 15.16 -0.42 -13.79
N GLY A 330 15.54 -0.43 -12.51
CA GLY A 330 16.46 0.55 -11.92
C GLY A 330 15.79 1.71 -11.19
N ILE A 331 14.47 1.70 -11.04
CA ILE A 331 13.74 2.76 -10.31
C ILE A 331 14.10 2.68 -8.82
N ARG A 332 14.57 3.81 -8.27
CA ARG A 332 14.83 3.98 -6.83
C ARG A 332 13.83 4.92 -6.15
N SER A 333 13.13 5.72 -6.94
CA SER A 333 12.00 6.55 -6.53
C SER A 333 11.14 6.85 -7.74
N TYR A 334 9.85 6.70 -7.61
CA TYR A 334 8.89 7.07 -8.66
C TYR A 334 8.81 8.58 -8.89
N PHE A 335 9.36 9.39 -8.00
CA PHE A 335 9.48 10.84 -8.20
C PHE A 335 10.63 11.23 -9.14
N ASP A 336 11.53 10.30 -9.48
CA ASP A 336 12.64 10.52 -10.40
C ASP A 336 12.34 10.05 -11.84
N THR A 337 11.16 9.48 -12.07
CA THR A 337 10.76 8.94 -13.37
C THR A 337 9.37 9.43 -13.76
N GLU A 338 9.05 9.34 -15.03
CA GLU A 338 7.69 9.58 -15.49
C GLU A 338 6.79 8.38 -15.14
N VAL A 339 5.73 8.64 -14.36
CA VAL A 339 4.71 7.65 -14.03
C VAL A 339 3.56 7.82 -15.01
N ASN A 340 3.47 6.89 -15.97
CA ASN A 340 2.37 6.89 -16.94
C ASN A 340 1.15 6.19 -16.31
N ASN A 341 0.28 6.97 -15.71
CA ASN A 341 -0.95 6.47 -15.09
C ASN A 341 -2.18 6.86 -15.91
N ILE A 342 -3.00 5.87 -16.21
CA ILE A 342 -4.30 6.02 -16.89
C ILE A 342 -5.48 5.76 -15.97
N TYR A 343 -5.24 5.20 -14.80
CA TYR A 343 -6.25 4.83 -13.81
C TYR A 343 -6.84 6.06 -13.13
N GLU A 344 -8.17 6.14 -13.10
CA GLU A 344 -8.94 7.16 -12.40
C GLU A 344 -9.75 6.52 -11.28
N ASP A 345 -9.39 6.82 -10.05
CA ASP A 345 -10.05 6.35 -8.83
C ASP A 345 -11.55 6.68 -8.82
N ALA A 346 -11.91 7.91 -9.18
CA ALA A 346 -13.30 8.37 -9.23
C ALA A 346 -14.17 7.57 -10.23
N VAL A 347 -13.58 7.06 -11.31
CA VAL A 347 -14.27 6.17 -12.26
C VAL A 347 -14.45 4.79 -11.64
N ALA A 348 -13.41 4.24 -11.06
CA ALA A 348 -13.44 2.93 -10.39
C ALA A 348 -14.46 2.90 -9.25
N GLN A 349 -14.49 3.94 -8.41
CA GLN A 349 -15.47 4.06 -7.31
C GLN A 349 -16.92 3.98 -7.78
N LYS A 350 -17.26 4.73 -8.83
CA LYS A 350 -18.64 4.80 -9.34
C LYS A 350 -19.17 3.47 -9.85
N ARG A 351 -18.29 2.59 -10.33
CA ARG A 351 -18.67 1.31 -10.92
C ARG A 351 -18.16 0.08 -10.18
N TYR A 352 -17.65 0.28 -8.95
CA TYR A 352 -17.04 -0.76 -8.13
C TYR A 352 -17.93 -2.01 -8.02
N GLU A 353 -19.18 -1.84 -7.60
CA GLU A 353 -20.13 -2.96 -7.45
C GLU A 353 -20.53 -3.57 -8.81
N GLN A 354 -20.65 -2.74 -9.83
CA GLN A 354 -20.98 -3.20 -11.19
C GLN A 354 -19.86 -4.08 -11.74
N VAL A 355 -18.60 -3.66 -11.64
CA VAL A 355 -17.45 -4.44 -12.12
C VAL A 355 -17.31 -5.75 -11.35
N ASN A 356 -17.48 -5.71 -10.04
CA ASN A 356 -17.46 -6.92 -9.21
C ASN A 356 -18.57 -7.91 -9.58
N ALA A 357 -19.80 -7.43 -9.78
CA ALA A 357 -20.93 -8.27 -10.17
C ALA A 357 -20.76 -8.85 -11.59
N GLN A 358 -20.31 -8.03 -12.53
CA GLN A 358 -20.06 -8.46 -13.91
C GLN A 358 -18.92 -9.46 -14.00
N PHE A 359 -17.80 -9.24 -13.25
CA PHE A 359 -16.71 -10.21 -13.20
C PHE A 359 -17.16 -11.57 -12.68
N ARG A 360 -17.92 -11.58 -11.59
CA ARG A 360 -18.47 -12.82 -11.04
C ARG A 360 -19.34 -13.55 -12.06
N LYS A 361 -20.23 -12.83 -12.72
CA LYS A 361 -21.18 -13.40 -13.71
C LYS A 361 -20.46 -13.89 -14.96
N ASP A 362 -19.60 -13.07 -15.56
CA ASP A 362 -19.09 -13.27 -16.92
C ASP A 362 -17.74 -13.98 -16.96
N ILE A 363 -17.07 -14.16 -15.81
CA ILE A 363 -15.72 -14.74 -15.73
C ILE A 363 -15.65 -15.83 -14.65
N GLU A 364 -15.84 -15.47 -13.38
CA GLU A 364 -15.60 -16.42 -12.29
C GLU A 364 -16.57 -17.62 -12.32
N SER A 365 -17.88 -17.37 -12.49
CA SER A 365 -18.90 -18.45 -12.52
C SER A 365 -18.92 -19.28 -13.79
N VAL A 366 -18.28 -18.81 -14.87
CA VAL A 366 -18.21 -19.47 -16.18
C VAL A 366 -16.78 -19.83 -16.60
N ALA A 367 -15.86 -19.91 -15.64
CA ALA A 367 -14.43 -20.12 -15.91
C ALA A 367 -14.15 -21.37 -16.76
N GLU A 368 -14.83 -22.47 -16.50
CA GLU A 368 -14.67 -23.72 -17.27
C GLU A 368 -15.19 -23.60 -18.72
N GLU A 369 -16.20 -22.77 -18.95
CA GLU A 369 -16.70 -22.47 -20.30
C GLU A 369 -15.69 -21.57 -21.05
N LEU A 370 -15.13 -20.58 -20.38
CA LEU A 370 -14.09 -19.72 -20.95
C LEU A 370 -12.84 -20.53 -21.32
N LYS A 371 -12.42 -21.48 -20.49
CA LYS A 371 -11.32 -22.39 -20.82
C LYS A 371 -11.61 -23.21 -22.09
N LYS A 372 -12.85 -23.61 -22.34
CA LYS A 372 -13.21 -24.33 -23.58
C LYS A 372 -13.24 -23.42 -24.80
N LYS A 373 -13.63 -22.16 -24.60
CA LYS A 373 -13.78 -21.18 -25.68
C LYS A 373 -12.45 -20.61 -26.16
N TYR A 374 -11.57 -20.25 -25.24
CA TYR A 374 -10.26 -19.66 -25.50
C TYR A 374 -9.12 -20.67 -25.27
#